data_e85f5b5f58742a4245c0b0f2947b35aa
#
_entry.id   e85f5b5f58742a4245c0b0f2947b35aa
#
_cell.length_a   1.000
_cell.length_b   1.000
_cell.length_c   1.000
_cell.angle_alpha   90.00
_cell.angle_beta   90.00
_cell.angle_gamma   90.00
#
_symmetry.space_group_name_H-M   'P 1'
#
loop_
_entity.id
_entity.type
_entity.pdbx_description
1 polymer ?
#
loop_
_entity_poly.entity_id
_entity_poly.type
_entity_poly.pdbx_seq_one_letter_code
_entity_poly.pdbx_strand_id
1 'polypeptide(L)'
;MLRSHSSRVPVRTLVAATCCAALAAGLLAGAGTATATPTKAAPEPHAPGAAGSKVVGYFIDWGIYGRQYYVKNIETSGSAKKLTHINYAFGNVVDGKCVIGDPWADTDKPFTAEESVDGVADSADQPLSGSFNQLRKLKKLHPNLKIIWSFGGWTWSGGFGEAAKDPLAFANSCYDLVENSRWKDVFDGIDIDWEYPNACGLTCDTSGSEAFEDVMAALRKRFGKKELVTAAITADAKPGGKIDAADYAGAAKYVDWYNPMTYDYFGSWDATTAPHSPLYPYPGIADKAFNTAATIKKLRSLGIPPSKLLLGIGFYGRGWTGVTQSAPGGTATGPAAGTYEAGYEDYKVLRATCPANAIVGGTAYAKCGDDWWSYDTPQTIKGKMAYKNAQGLGGTFFWELSGDTANGELIKAIK
;
A
#
# COMPACT_ATOMS: atom_id res chain seq x y z
N MET A 1 1.33 -55.67 30.54
CA MET A 1 2.14 -56.75 29.93
C MET A 1 2.90 -56.11 28.79
N LEU A 2 4.20 -55.84 29.04
CA LEU A 2 5.38 -56.55 28.52
C LEU A 2 5.45 -56.42 26.98
N ARG A 3 6.53 -55.93 26.31
CA ARG A 3 7.96 -55.79 26.62
C ARG A 3 8.61 -54.77 25.66
N SER A 4 9.59 -54.10 26.17
CA SER A 4 10.70 -53.39 25.51
C SER A 4 11.50 -54.25 24.55
N HIS A 5 12.09 -53.64 23.50
CA HIS A 5 13.42 -54.05 23.04
C HIS A 5 14.22 -52.84 22.58
N SER A 6 15.29 -52.63 23.31
CA SER A 6 16.44 -51.78 23.05
C SER A 6 17.44 -52.55 22.17
N SER A 7 18.12 -51.91 21.23
CA SER A 7 19.45 -52.36 20.79
C SER A 7 20.32 -51.17 20.42
N ARG A 8 21.49 -51.24 21.02
CA ARG A 8 22.60 -50.26 21.00
C ARG A 8 23.61 -50.57 19.87
N VAL A 9 24.16 -49.47 19.27
CA VAL A 9 25.57 -49.12 18.98
C VAL A 9 26.43 -50.14 18.18
N PRO A 10 27.40 -49.76 17.31
CA PRO A 10 28.63 -49.11 17.78
C PRO A 10 29.23 -47.97 16.91
N VAL A 11 29.97 -47.14 17.66
CA VAL A 11 31.01 -46.21 17.27
C VAL A 11 32.19 -46.96 16.59
N ARG A 12 32.78 -46.40 15.55
CA ARG A 12 34.18 -46.65 15.17
C ARG A 12 34.92 -45.36 14.83
N THR A 13 35.85 -45.07 15.68
CA THR A 13 36.96 -44.13 15.59
C THR A 13 38.12 -44.78 14.83
N LEU A 14 39.01 -43.97 14.28
CA LEU A 14 40.44 -44.06 14.04
C LEU A 14 40.82 -43.59 12.62
N VAL A 15 41.92 -42.97 12.27
CA VAL A 15 43.13 -42.47 12.93
C VAL A 15 43.82 -41.53 11.94
N ALA A 16 44.56 -40.59 12.44
CA ALA A 16 45.44 -39.64 11.76
C ALA A 16 46.61 -40.31 11.04
N ALA A 17 47.16 -39.68 10.04
CA ALA A 17 48.55 -39.85 9.64
C ALA A 17 49.13 -38.56 9.05
N THR A 18 50.25 -38.26 9.60
CA THR A 18 51.18 -37.16 9.57
C THR A 18 52.20 -37.26 8.41
N CYS A 19 52.90 -36.11 8.16
CA CYS A 19 54.24 -35.95 7.53
C CYS A 19 54.28 -35.86 6.00
N CYS A 20 54.90 -34.86 5.39
CA CYS A 20 56.34 -34.50 5.50
C CYS A 20 56.62 -33.12 4.97
N ALA A 21 57.58 -32.48 5.60
CA ALA A 21 58.25 -31.25 5.20
C ALA A 21 59.29 -31.48 4.11
N ALA A 22 59.52 -30.50 3.27
CA ALA A 22 60.85 -30.33 2.59
C ALA A 22 61.11 -28.85 2.35
N LEU A 23 62.30 -28.47 2.78
CA LEU A 23 62.99 -27.18 2.65
C LEU A 23 63.32 -26.82 1.20
N ALA A 24 63.39 -25.51 0.82
CA ALA A 24 64.65 -24.83 0.68
C ALA A 24 64.55 -23.47 -0.02
N ALA A 25 65.29 -22.56 0.53
CA ALA A 25 66.11 -21.49 -0.05
C ALA A 25 65.38 -20.33 -0.81
N GLY A 26 65.36 -19.26 -0.27
CA GLY A 26 65.83 -17.92 -0.26
C GLY A 26 66.20 -17.24 -1.56
N LEU A 27 65.57 -16.06 -1.76
CA LEU A 27 66.25 -14.94 -2.44
C LEU A 27 65.56 -13.62 -1.96
N LEU A 28 66.33 -12.79 -1.33
CA LEU A 28 66.01 -11.41 -0.99
C LEU A 28 65.91 -10.56 -2.26
N ALA A 29 64.82 -9.87 -2.45
CA ALA A 29 64.79 -8.69 -3.29
C ALA A 29 63.66 -7.70 -2.83
N GLY A 30 64.07 -6.54 -2.43
CA GLY A 30 63.44 -5.25 -2.56
C GLY A 30 62.02 -5.00 -2.06
N ALA A 31 61.95 -4.43 -0.83
CA ALA A 31 60.70 -3.77 -0.38
C ALA A 31 60.40 -2.51 -1.24
N GLY A 32 59.50 -2.64 -2.17
CA GLY A 32 58.82 -1.50 -2.78
C GLY A 32 57.44 -1.34 -2.18
N THR A 33 57.24 -0.35 -1.36
CA THR A 33 55.92 0.05 -0.87
C THR A 33 55.08 0.59 -2.04
N ALA A 34 54.26 -0.28 -2.64
CA ALA A 34 53.23 0.20 -3.56
C ALA A 34 52.06 0.77 -2.74
N THR A 35 51.97 2.08 -2.68
CA THR A 35 50.79 2.78 -2.23
C THR A 35 49.67 2.51 -3.25
N ALA A 36 48.72 1.68 -2.89
CA ALA A 36 47.48 1.50 -3.64
C ALA A 36 46.69 2.80 -3.57
N THR A 37 46.66 3.53 -4.69
CA THR A 37 45.72 4.64 -4.92
C THR A 37 44.30 4.09 -4.87
N PRO A 38 43.37 4.65 -4.11
CA PRO A 38 41.99 4.21 -4.17
C PRO A 38 41.44 4.51 -5.57
N THR A 39 41.17 3.48 -6.35
CA THR A 39 40.40 3.58 -7.58
C THR A 39 39.02 4.07 -7.20
N LYS A 40 38.72 5.32 -7.59
CA LYS A 40 37.39 5.91 -7.53
C LYS A 40 36.47 5.01 -8.37
N ALA A 41 35.55 4.30 -7.70
CA ALA A 41 34.54 3.52 -8.40
C ALA A 41 33.84 4.44 -9.41
N ALA A 42 33.78 4.00 -10.67
CA ALA A 42 33.03 4.70 -11.70
C ALA A 42 31.56 4.82 -11.21
N PRO A 43 30.92 5.97 -11.38
CA PRO A 43 29.50 6.08 -11.08
C PRO A 43 28.74 5.08 -11.92
N GLU A 44 27.93 4.23 -11.29
CA GLU A 44 26.97 3.40 -12.02
C GLU A 44 26.11 4.30 -12.90
N PRO A 45 25.78 3.85 -14.14
CA PRO A 45 24.94 4.64 -15.02
C PRO A 45 23.60 4.88 -14.33
N HIS A 46 23.29 6.13 -14.04
CA HIS A 46 21.96 6.53 -13.59
C HIS A 46 20.96 6.03 -14.63
N ALA A 47 20.05 5.16 -14.20
CA ALA A 47 18.88 4.82 -14.98
C ALA A 47 18.19 6.13 -15.40
N PRO A 48 17.68 6.25 -16.66
CA PRO A 48 16.99 7.44 -17.11
C PRO A 48 15.94 7.81 -16.09
N GLY A 49 15.94 9.04 -15.60
CA GLY A 49 15.00 9.53 -14.62
C GLY A 49 13.59 9.19 -15.08
N ALA A 50 12.88 8.38 -14.30
CA ALA A 50 11.51 8.00 -14.57
C ALA A 50 10.67 9.27 -14.77
N ALA A 51 9.99 9.38 -15.89
CA ALA A 51 8.98 10.39 -16.12
C ALA A 51 8.07 10.44 -14.86
N GLY A 52 8.03 11.56 -14.20
CA GLY A 52 7.41 11.92 -12.92
C GLY A 52 6.91 10.77 -12.05
N SER A 53 7.63 10.49 -10.95
CA SER A 53 7.18 9.52 -9.93
C SER A 53 5.77 9.87 -9.46
N LYS A 54 4.83 8.91 -9.52
CA LYS A 54 3.44 9.10 -9.10
C LYS A 54 3.36 9.26 -7.58
N VAL A 55 2.49 10.16 -7.13
CA VAL A 55 2.07 10.30 -5.73
C VAL A 55 0.55 10.24 -5.72
N VAL A 56 0.01 9.13 -5.26
CA VAL A 56 -1.42 8.84 -5.28
C VAL A 56 -1.95 8.82 -3.85
N GLY A 57 -2.93 9.66 -3.54
CA GLY A 57 -3.57 9.69 -2.22
C GLY A 57 -5.01 9.21 -2.32
N TYR A 58 -5.43 8.32 -1.43
CA TYR A 58 -6.85 7.98 -1.29
C TYR A 58 -7.59 9.08 -0.54
N PHE A 59 -8.72 9.50 -1.07
CA PHE A 59 -9.72 10.36 -0.41
C PHE A 59 -10.97 9.54 -0.17
N ILE A 60 -11.42 9.48 1.08
CA ILE A 60 -12.59 8.71 1.49
C ILE A 60 -13.84 9.60 1.49
N ASP A 61 -14.92 9.17 0.82
CA ASP A 61 -16.17 9.92 0.72
C ASP A 61 -16.86 10.10 2.09
N TRP A 62 -16.83 9.06 2.93
CA TRP A 62 -17.35 9.12 4.31
C TRP A 62 -16.54 10.02 5.25
N GLY A 63 -15.40 10.54 4.80
CA GLY A 63 -14.58 11.51 5.55
C GLY A 63 -15.35 12.80 5.87
N ILE A 64 -16.37 13.14 5.09
CA ILE A 64 -17.22 14.34 5.33
C ILE A 64 -18.06 14.26 6.59
N TYR A 65 -18.28 13.07 7.17
CA TYR A 65 -19.09 12.87 8.37
C TYR A 65 -18.25 13.07 9.65
N GLY A 66 -17.98 12.03 10.41
CA GLY A 66 -17.31 12.10 11.71
C GLY A 66 -15.89 12.70 11.67
N ARG A 67 -15.19 12.58 10.53
CA ARG A 67 -13.84 13.15 10.34
C ARG A 67 -13.87 14.64 9.99
N GLN A 68 -14.98 15.15 9.43
CA GLN A 68 -15.11 16.49 8.88
C GLN A 68 -13.92 16.86 7.94
N TYR A 69 -13.51 15.86 7.15
CA TYR A 69 -12.44 16.00 6.18
C TYR A 69 -13.04 16.13 4.78
N TYR A 70 -12.95 17.31 4.23
CA TYR A 70 -13.51 17.70 2.94
C TYR A 70 -12.42 17.78 1.87
N VAL A 71 -12.80 17.79 0.59
CA VAL A 71 -11.87 18.00 -0.53
C VAL A 71 -11.06 19.30 -0.34
N LYS A 72 -11.63 20.33 0.27
CA LYS A 72 -10.93 21.55 0.68
C LYS A 72 -9.69 21.28 1.52
N ASN A 73 -9.71 20.28 2.39
CA ASN A 73 -8.57 19.97 3.26
C ASN A 73 -7.33 19.54 2.46
N ILE A 74 -7.52 18.95 1.27
CA ILE A 74 -6.41 18.62 0.36
C ILE A 74 -5.69 19.89 -0.10
N GLU A 75 -6.43 20.96 -0.37
CA GLU A 75 -5.87 22.26 -0.75
C GLU A 75 -5.21 22.95 0.44
N THR A 76 -5.93 23.07 1.56
CA THR A 76 -5.48 23.85 2.72
C THR A 76 -4.28 23.21 3.43
N SER A 77 -4.11 21.90 3.41
CA SER A 77 -2.92 21.20 3.91
C SER A 77 -1.70 21.35 2.99
N GLY A 78 -1.91 21.82 1.76
CA GLY A 78 -0.89 21.87 0.71
C GLY A 78 -0.63 20.51 0.05
N SER A 79 -1.45 19.50 0.34
CA SER A 79 -1.32 18.14 -0.25
C SER A 79 -1.56 18.16 -1.76
N ALA A 80 -2.48 18.99 -2.26
CA ALA A 80 -2.78 19.13 -3.69
C ALA A 80 -1.53 19.40 -4.55
N LYS A 81 -0.57 20.18 -4.03
CA LYS A 81 0.69 20.51 -4.73
C LYS A 81 1.70 19.34 -4.77
N LYS A 82 1.47 18.29 -3.98
CA LYS A 82 2.33 17.10 -3.90
C LYS A 82 1.75 15.92 -4.66
N LEU A 83 0.42 15.84 -4.71
CA LEU A 83 -0.31 14.79 -5.39
C LEU A 83 -0.16 14.90 -6.91
N THR A 84 -0.03 13.76 -7.56
CA THR A 84 -0.23 13.60 -9.00
C THR A 84 -1.62 13.03 -9.28
N HIS A 85 -2.13 12.20 -8.37
CA HIS A 85 -3.43 11.54 -8.50
C HIS A 85 -4.15 11.50 -7.15
N ILE A 86 -5.47 11.48 -7.21
CA ILE A 86 -6.36 11.14 -6.09
C ILE A 86 -7.15 9.90 -6.51
N ASN A 87 -7.13 8.86 -5.68
CA ASN A 87 -8.12 7.78 -5.75
C ASN A 87 -9.28 8.16 -4.85
N TYR A 88 -10.44 8.37 -5.45
CA TYR A 88 -11.69 8.68 -4.74
C TYR A 88 -12.35 7.37 -4.28
N ALA A 89 -12.49 7.17 -3.01
CA ALA A 89 -12.95 5.93 -2.37
C ALA A 89 -14.27 6.15 -1.62
N PHE A 90 -15.34 5.40 -1.92
CA PHE A 90 -15.42 4.33 -2.92
C PHE A 90 -16.72 4.38 -3.71
N GLY A 91 -16.69 3.94 -4.94
CA GLY A 91 -17.86 3.39 -5.58
C GLY A 91 -18.07 1.93 -5.14
N ASN A 92 -19.31 1.43 -5.21
CA ASN A 92 -19.66 0.07 -4.83
C ASN A 92 -19.84 -0.83 -6.06
N VAL A 93 -19.77 -2.13 -5.84
CA VAL A 93 -20.08 -3.15 -6.84
C VAL A 93 -21.26 -3.98 -6.35
N VAL A 94 -22.41 -3.82 -7.00
CA VAL A 94 -23.66 -4.50 -6.62
C VAL A 94 -24.21 -5.22 -7.84
N ASP A 95 -24.56 -6.49 -7.67
CA ASP A 95 -25.11 -7.34 -8.77
C ASP A 95 -24.22 -7.31 -10.02
N GLY A 96 -22.90 -7.34 -9.83
CA GLY A 96 -21.93 -7.30 -10.91
C GLY A 96 -21.84 -5.97 -11.67
N LYS A 97 -22.24 -4.85 -11.07
CA LYS A 97 -22.24 -3.51 -11.70
C LYS A 97 -21.60 -2.48 -10.78
N CYS A 98 -20.91 -1.50 -11.37
CA CYS A 98 -20.49 -0.30 -10.66
C CYS A 98 -21.69 0.59 -10.32
N VAL A 99 -21.77 1.02 -9.06
CA VAL A 99 -22.80 1.95 -8.58
C VAL A 99 -22.18 3.02 -7.69
N ILE A 100 -22.87 4.15 -7.51
CA ILE A 100 -22.50 5.17 -6.52
C ILE A 100 -22.56 4.55 -5.14
N GLY A 101 -21.52 4.80 -4.30
CA GLY A 101 -21.44 4.28 -2.96
C GLY A 101 -22.32 5.06 -1.98
N ASP A 102 -22.11 6.36 -1.91
CA ASP A 102 -22.84 7.29 -1.05
C ASP A 102 -23.34 8.50 -1.85
N PRO A 103 -24.57 8.48 -2.39
CA PRO A 103 -25.09 9.56 -3.20
C PRO A 103 -25.05 10.93 -2.51
N TRP A 104 -25.26 10.97 -1.18
CA TRP A 104 -25.19 12.21 -0.43
C TRP A 104 -23.79 12.81 -0.42
N ALA A 105 -22.79 12.00 -0.05
CA ALA A 105 -21.40 12.44 -0.02
C ALA A 105 -20.87 12.76 -1.41
N ASP A 106 -21.26 11.96 -2.41
CA ASP A 106 -20.72 12.00 -3.76
C ASP A 106 -21.28 13.16 -4.58
N THR A 107 -22.63 13.31 -4.61
CA THR A 107 -23.31 14.16 -5.59
C THR A 107 -24.30 15.18 -5.03
N ASP A 108 -24.78 15.01 -3.78
CA ASP A 108 -25.99 15.73 -3.33
C ASP A 108 -25.74 16.73 -2.19
N LYS A 109 -24.75 16.49 -1.29
CA LYS A 109 -24.44 17.40 -0.17
C LYS A 109 -24.07 18.79 -0.70
N PRO A 110 -24.83 19.86 -0.36
CA PRO A 110 -24.39 21.22 -0.64
C PRO A 110 -23.27 21.60 0.34
N PHE A 111 -22.16 22.11 -0.19
CA PHE A 111 -21.04 22.60 0.61
C PHE A 111 -21.18 24.09 0.90
N THR A 112 -20.94 24.49 2.16
CA THR A 112 -20.86 25.91 2.53
C THR A 112 -19.58 26.55 1.96
N ALA A 113 -19.47 27.86 2.04
CA ALA A 113 -18.26 28.57 1.62
C ALA A 113 -17.01 28.11 2.43
N GLU A 114 -17.21 27.84 3.72
CA GLU A 114 -16.14 27.37 4.62
C GLU A 114 -15.68 25.95 4.28
N GLU A 115 -16.58 25.11 3.78
CA GLU A 115 -16.28 23.71 3.40
C GLU A 115 -15.80 23.60 1.94
N SER A 116 -16.05 24.60 1.10
CA SER A 116 -15.78 24.56 -0.34
C SER A 116 -14.32 24.86 -0.67
N VAL A 117 -13.80 24.16 -1.69
CA VAL A 117 -12.41 24.30 -2.18
C VAL A 117 -12.06 25.72 -2.58
N ASP A 118 -12.99 26.42 -3.26
CA ASP A 118 -12.81 27.78 -3.78
C ASP A 118 -13.38 28.88 -2.87
N GLY A 119 -13.90 28.51 -1.70
CA GLY A 119 -14.53 29.45 -0.77
C GLY A 119 -15.93 29.96 -1.23
N VAL A 120 -16.52 29.33 -2.24
CA VAL A 120 -17.87 29.68 -2.76
C VAL A 120 -18.83 28.55 -2.38
N ALA A 121 -19.92 28.91 -1.69
CA ALA A 121 -20.97 27.95 -1.33
C ALA A 121 -21.67 27.38 -2.57
N ASP A 122 -22.12 26.15 -2.47
CA ASP A 122 -22.93 25.51 -3.48
C ASP A 122 -24.33 26.21 -3.54
N SER A 123 -24.85 26.40 -4.74
CA SER A 123 -26.22 26.97 -4.95
C SER A 123 -27.22 25.83 -5.14
N ALA A 124 -28.49 26.12 -4.79
CA ALA A 124 -29.58 25.14 -4.93
C ALA A 124 -29.84 24.72 -6.39
N ASP A 125 -29.49 25.57 -7.35
CA ASP A 125 -29.80 25.37 -8.77
C ASP A 125 -28.62 24.74 -9.54
N GLN A 126 -27.50 24.44 -8.89
CA GLN A 126 -26.36 23.86 -9.58
C GLN A 126 -26.60 22.37 -9.93
N PRO A 127 -26.11 21.90 -11.10
CA PRO A 127 -26.43 20.56 -11.60
C PRO A 127 -25.71 19.43 -10.85
N LEU A 128 -24.70 19.76 -10.07
CA LEU A 128 -23.89 18.82 -9.30
C LEU A 128 -23.41 19.47 -8.01
N SER A 129 -23.63 18.78 -6.89
CA SER A 129 -23.08 19.11 -5.57
C SER A 129 -22.13 18.00 -5.10
N GLY A 130 -22.02 17.78 -3.82
CA GLY A 130 -21.21 16.71 -3.25
C GLY A 130 -19.72 16.87 -3.47
N SER A 131 -18.99 15.82 -3.07
CA SER A 131 -17.53 15.76 -3.23
C SER A 131 -17.11 15.81 -4.70
N PHE A 132 -17.94 15.34 -5.63
CA PHE A 132 -17.62 15.40 -7.07
C PHE A 132 -17.51 16.85 -7.57
N ASN A 133 -18.42 17.73 -7.13
CA ASN A 133 -18.31 19.16 -7.47
C ASN A 133 -17.07 19.79 -6.82
N GLN A 134 -16.75 19.43 -5.59
CA GLN A 134 -15.56 19.92 -4.91
C GLN A 134 -14.26 19.43 -5.59
N LEU A 135 -14.22 18.19 -6.07
CA LEU A 135 -13.12 17.66 -6.88
C LEU A 135 -12.99 18.39 -8.22
N ARG A 136 -14.10 18.72 -8.87
CA ARG A 136 -14.11 19.57 -10.07
C ARG A 136 -13.50 20.95 -9.80
N LYS A 137 -13.83 21.57 -8.66
CA LYS A 137 -13.22 22.82 -8.22
C LYS A 137 -11.72 22.65 -7.95
N LEU A 138 -11.29 21.56 -7.33
CA LEU A 138 -9.90 21.28 -7.07
C LEU A 138 -9.08 21.08 -8.36
N LYS A 139 -9.64 20.37 -9.37
CA LYS A 139 -9.00 20.23 -10.70
C LYS A 139 -8.82 21.57 -11.42
N LYS A 140 -9.74 22.52 -11.25
CA LYS A 140 -9.57 23.88 -11.81
C LYS A 140 -8.38 24.62 -11.21
N LEU A 141 -8.13 24.42 -9.90
CA LEU A 141 -6.94 25.00 -9.23
C LEU A 141 -5.65 24.25 -9.58
N HIS A 142 -5.76 22.95 -9.83
CA HIS A 142 -4.63 22.05 -10.12
C HIS A 142 -4.86 21.24 -11.41
N PRO A 143 -4.72 21.86 -12.61
CA PRO A 143 -5.10 21.21 -13.88
C PRO A 143 -4.33 19.93 -14.22
N ASN A 144 -3.17 19.71 -13.59
CA ASN A 144 -2.37 18.50 -13.78
C ASN A 144 -2.75 17.36 -12.83
N LEU A 145 -3.59 17.63 -11.83
CA LEU A 145 -4.06 16.63 -10.89
C LEU A 145 -5.09 15.72 -11.56
N LYS A 146 -4.84 14.41 -11.48
CA LYS A 146 -5.73 13.37 -12.00
C LYS A 146 -6.57 12.81 -10.87
N ILE A 147 -7.81 12.45 -11.16
CA ILE A 147 -8.74 11.85 -10.20
C ILE A 147 -9.26 10.55 -10.77
N ILE A 148 -9.12 9.48 -10.01
CA ILE A 148 -9.50 8.13 -10.40
C ILE A 148 -10.59 7.67 -9.42
N TRP A 149 -11.70 7.14 -9.93
CA TRP A 149 -12.73 6.60 -9.04
C TRP A 149 -12.43 5.16 -8.71
N SER A 150 -12.21 4.88 -7.42
CA SER A 150 -11.92 3.54 -6.90
C SER A 150 -13.21 2.82 -6.50
N PHE A 151 -13.32 1.55 -6.87
CA PHE A 151 -14.49 0.71 -6.60
C PHE A 151 -14.10 -0.50 -5.78
N GLY A 152 -14.86 -0.79 -4.73
CA GLY A 152 -14.67 -1.94 -3.84
C GLY A 152 -14.18 -1.56 -2.46
N GLY A 153 -12.95 -1.94 -2.13
CA GLY A 153 -12.39 -1.83 -0.78
C GLY A 153 -12.88 -2.95 0.13
N TRP A 154 -12.46 -2.91 1.39
CA TRP A 154 -12.68 -3.99 2.36
C TRP A 154 -14.15 -4.42 2.49
N THR A 155 -15.08 -3.44 2.53
CA THR A 155 -16.50 -3.72 2.79
C THR A 155 -17.33 -3.95 1.54
N TRP A 156 -16.86 -3.51 0.35
CA TRP A 156 -17.65 -3.53 -0.89
C TRP A 156 -17.06 -4.40 -2.00
N SER A 157 -16.16 -5.31 -1.64
CA SER A 157 -15.59 -6.28 -2.59
C SER A 157 -16.48 -7.50 -2.89
N GLY A 158 -17.58 -7.70 -2.14
CA GLY A 158 -18.44 -8.87 -2.30
C GLY A 158 -19.13 -8.99 -3.67
N GLY A 159 -19.29 -7.89 -4.41
CA GLY A 159 -19.92 -7.88 -5.73
C GLY A 159 -19.03 -8.30 -6.90
N PHE A 160 -17.72 -8.36 -6.72
CA PHE A 160 -16.78 -8.66 -7.80
C PHE A 160 -16.87 -10.08 -8.32
N GLY A 161 -17.16 -11.06 -7.45
CA GLY A 161 -17.36 -12.44 -7.91
C GLY A 161 -18.53 -12.57 -8.90
N GLU A 162 -19.59 -11.76 -8.78
CA GLU A 162 -20.65 -11.66 -9.77
C GLU A 162 -20.21 -10.91 -11.02
N ALA A 163 -19.46 -9.80 -10.84
CA ALA A 163 -18.88 -9.02 -11.94
C ALA A 163 -17.96 -9.87 -12.83
N ALA A 164 -17.21 -10.80 -12.24
CA ALA A 164 -16.32 -11.71 -12.95
C ALA A 164 -17.05 -12.73 -13.85
N LYS A 165 -18.34 -12.96 -13.65
CA LYS A 165 -19.13 -13.83 -14.54
C LYS A 165 -19.45 -13.18 -15.89
N ASP A 166 -19.54 -11.86 -15.95
CA ASP A 166 -19.68 -11.07 -17.18
C ASP A 166 -18.84 -9.78 -17.11
N PRO A 167 -17.50 -9.90 -17.31
CA PRO A 167 -16.61 -8.78 -17.23
C PRO A 167 -16.93 -7.63 -18.21
N LEU A 168 -17.56 -7.95 -19.37
CA LEU A 168 -17.92 -6.92 -20.34
C LEU A 168 -19.12 -6.11 -19.86
N ALA A 169 -20.15 -6.73 -19.30
CA ALA A 169 -21.29 -6.04 -18.72
C ALA A 169 -20.84 -5.18 -17.53
N PHE A 170 -19.95 -5.70 -16.66
CA PHE A 170 -19.34 -4.96 -15.58
C PHE A 170 -18.60 -3.72 -16.10
N ALA A 171 -17.67 -3.90 -17.05
CA ALA A 171 -16.88 -2.79 -17.59
C ALA A 171 -17.74 -1.71 -18.26
N ASN A 172 -18.82 -2.10 -18.93
CA ASN A 172 -19.79 -1.14 -19.50
C ASN A 172 -20.51 -0.33 -18.41
N SER A 173 -20.98 -1.00 -17.35
CA SER A 173 -21.65 -0.30 -16.25
C SER A 173 -20.71 0.70 -15.54
N CYS A 174 -19.45 0.31 -15.33
CA CYS A 174 -18.45 1.20 -14.73
C CYS A 174 -18.15 2.40 -15.61
N TYR A 175 -17.98 2.18 -16.91
CA TYR A 175 -17.73 3.27 -17.85
C TYR A 175 -18.90 4.24 -17.92
N ASP A 176 -20.13 3.73 -18.03
CA ASP A 176 -21.34 4.56 -18.12
C ASP A 176 -21.55 5.38 -16.83
N LEU A 177 -21.08 4.87 -15.68
CA LEU A 177 -21.11 5.57 -14.42
C LEU A 177 -19.99 6.62 -14.33
N VAL A 178 -18.73 6.25 -14.58
CA VAL A 178 -17.55 7.14 -14.48
C VAL A 178 -17.68 8.29 -15.49
N GLU A 179 -18.12 8.02 -16.72
CA GLU A 179 -18.28 8.97 -17.82
C GLU A 179 -19.69 9.62 -17.88
N ASN A 180 -20.45 9.53 -16.78
CA ASN A 180 -21.77 10.16 -16.71
C ASN A 180 -21.68 11.66 -17.03
N SER A 181 -22.58 12.15 -17.86
CA SER A 181 -22.59 13.54 -18.36
C SER A 181 -22.59 14.62 -17.25
N ARG A 182 -23.05 14.29 -16.03
CA ARG A 182 -23.05 15.21 -14.89
C ARG A 182 -21.65 15.45 -14.31
N TRP A 183 -20.72 14.48 -14.44
CA TRP A 183 -19.39 14.55 -13.81
C TRP A 183 -18.25 13.95 -14.63
N LYS A 184 -18.42 13.68 -15.92
CA LYS A 184 -17.38 13.13 -16.81
C LYS A 184 -16.08 13.97 -16.89
N ASP A 185 -16.13 15.23 -16.43
CA ASP A 185 -14.97 16.12 -16.35
C ASP A 185 -14.21 16.02 -15.02
N VAL A 186 -14.70 15.20 -14.09
CA VAL A 186 -14.09 14.99 -12.78
C VAL A 186 -13.07 13.85 -12.82
N PHE A 187 -13.47 12.69 -13.32
CA PHE A 187 -12.63 11.49 -13.27
C PHE A 187 -11.78 11.33 -14.53
N ASP A 188 -10.59 10.78 -14.36
CA ASP A 188 -9.60 10.50 -15.40
C ASP A 188 -9.39 8.98 -15.55
N GLY A 189 -10.28 8.17 -14.97
CA GLY A 189 -10.22 6.71 -15.04
C GLY A 189 -10.83 6.01 -13.86
N ILE A 190 -10.55 4.72 -13.76
CA ILE A 190 -11.08 3.78 -12.77
C ILE A 190 -9.96 3.05 -12.03
N ASP A 191 -10.14 2.83 -10.73
CA ASP A 191 -9.33 1.97 -9.89
C ASP A 191 -10.18 0.81 -9.36
N ILE A 192 -9.61 -0.39 -9.29
CA ILE A 192 -10.29 -1.58 -8.76
C ILE A 192 -9.59 -1.99 -7.48
N ASP A 193 -10.35 -1.99 -6.40
CA ASP A 193 -9.90 -2.43 -5.07
C ASP A 193 -10.68 -3.68 -4.66
N TRP A 194 -10.28 -4.82 -5.26
CA TRP A 194 -10.91 -6.12 -5.02
C TRP A 194 -10.17 -6.88 -3.93
N GLU A 195 -10.81 -7.04 -2.78
CA GLU A 195 -10.22 -7.67 -1.60
C GLU A 195 -10.94 -8.98 -1.23
N TYR A 196 -10.62 -10.16 -1.83
CA TYR A 196 -9.52 -10.37 -2.79
C TYR A 196 -9.97 -11.32 -3.90
N PRO A 197 -9.49 -11.18 -5.13
CA PRO A 197 -9.85 -12.10 -6.21
C PRO A 197 -9.35 -13.51 -5.89
N ASN A 198 -10.24 -14.50 -6.04
CA ASN A 198 -10.01 -15.91 -5.79
C ASN A 198 -9.41 -16.21 -4.40
N ALA A 199 -9.73 -15.38 -3.41
CA ALA A 199 -9.23 -15.50 -2.03
C ALA A 199 -10.21 -14.90 -1.03
N CYS A 200 -9.96 -15.11 0.27
CA CYS A 200 -10.77 -14.53 1.34
C CYS A 200 -10.25 -13.15 1.77
N GLY A 201 -11.15 -12.18 1.79
CA GLY A 201 -11.07 -10.93 2.53
C GLY A 201 -12.11 -10.95 3.64
N LEU A 202 -12.97 -9.91 3.72
CA LEU A 202 -14.17 -9.91 4.55
C LEU A 202 -15.17 -10.97 4.06
N THR A 203 -15.26 -11.16 2.75
CA THR A 203 -15.94 -12.27 2.10
C THR A 203 -14.93 -13.07 1.28
N CYS A 204 -15.22 -14.37 1.06
CA CYS A 204 -14.38 -15.21 0.21
C CYS A 204 -14.89 -15.16 -1.23
N ASP A 205 -13.96 -14.98 -2.16
CA ASP A 205 -14.22 -15.12 -3.60
C ASP A 205 -13.66 -16.43 -4.13
N THR A 206 -14.38 -17.04 -5.07
CA THR A 206 -14.05 -18.33 -5.72
C THR A 206 -14.18 -18.26 -7.24
N SER A 207 -14.04 -17.07 -7.82
CA SER A 207 -14.21 -16.84 -9.26
C SER A 207 -13.09 -17.44 -10.13
N GLY A 208 -11.99 -17.88 -9.51
CA GLY A 208 -10.85 -18.50 -10.21
C GLY A 208 -9.70 -17.50 -10.44
N SER A 209 -8.51 -18.04 -10.75
CA SER A 209 -7.28 -17.26 -10.87
C SER A 209 -7.31 -16.24 -12.00
N GLU A 210 -8.01 -16.55 -13.11
CA GLU A 210 -8.08 -15.70 -14.30
C GLU A 210 -9.06 -14.53 -14.16
N ALA A 211 -9.99 -14.60 -13.21
CA ALA A 211 -11.10 -13.65 -13.07
C ALA A 211 -10.64 -12.20 -12.98
N PHE A 212 -9.54 -11.94 -12.25
CA PHE A 212 -8.97 -10.60 -12.14
C PHE A 212 -8.40 -10.09 -13.47
N GLU A 213 -7.68 -10.95 -14.22
CA GLU A 213 -7.17 -10.59 -15.55
C GLU A 213 -8.33 -10.25 -16.50
N ASP A 214 -9.37 -11.08 -16.52
CA ASP A 214 -10.54 -10.91 -17.41
C ASP A 214 -11.26 -9.59 -17.11
N VAL A 215 -11.46 -9.24 -15.84
CA VAL A 215 -12.06 -7.98 -15.42
C VAL A 215 -11.19 -6.80 -15.88
N MET A 216 -9.87 -6.83 -15.65
CA MET A 216 -8.98 -5.75 -16.05
C MET A 216 -8.87 -5.60 -17.57
N ALA A 217 -8.91 -6.71 -18.31
CA ALA A 217 -8.94 -6.73 -19.78
C ALA A 217 -10.21 -6.06 -20.32
N ALA A 218 -11.38 -6.39 -19.75
CA ALA A 218 -12.65 -5.80 -20.13
C ALA A 218 -12.70 -4.29 -19.82
N LEU A 219 -12.25 -3.88 -18.65
CA LEU A 219 -12.14 -2.47 -18.28
C LEU A 219 -11.21 -1.71 -19.24
N ARG A 220 -10.01 -2.21 -19.50
CA ARG A 220 -9.08 -1.58 -20.46
C ARG A 220 -9.67 -1.48 -21.86
N LYS A 221 -10.37 -2.51 -22.31
CA LYS A 221 -11.05 -2.49 -23.60
C LYS A 221 -12.12 -1.40 -23.67
N ARG A 222 -12.89 -1.22 -22.60
CA ARG A 222 -14.00 -0.27 -22.55
C ARG A 222 -13.52 1.17 -22.34
N PHE A 223 -12.59 1.42 -21.42
CA PHE A 223 -12.03 2.74 -21.13
C PHE A 223 -11.03 3.22 -22.19
N GLY A 224 -10.47 2.30 -22.99
CA GLY A 224 -9.51 2.63 -24.03
C GLY A 224 -8.12 2.95 -23.46
N LYS A 225 -7.31 3.70 -24.23
CA LYS A 225 -5.90 3.99 -23.88
C LYS A 225 -5.70 5.34 -23.18
N LYS A 226 -6.70 6.19 -23.19
CA LYS A 226 -6.59 7.56 -22.64
C LYS A 226 -6.93 7.62 -21.18
N GLU A 227 -7.92 6.83 -20.77
CA GLU A 227 -8.36 6.75 -19.38
C GLU A 227 -7.46 5.82 -18.58
N LEU A 228 -7.24 6.17 -17.33
CA LEU A 228 -6.45 5.36 -16.40
C LEU A 228 -7.25 4.15 -15.94
N VAL A 229 -6.59 3.00 -15.89
CA VAL A 229 -7.11 1.77 -15.29
C VAL A 229 -6.06 1.28 -14.31
N THR A 230 -6.37 1.31 -13.03
CA THR A 230 -5.45 0.94 -11.95
C THR A 230 -6.09 -0.09 -11.03
N ALA A 231 -5.31 -0.67 -10.14
CA ALA A 231 -5.87 -1.52 -9.11
C ALA A 231 -5.04 -1.49 -7.82
N ALA A 232 -5.72 -1.45 -6.68
CA ALA A 232 -5.16 -1.85 -5.40
C ALA A 232 -5.13 -3.38 -5.34
N ILE A 233 -4.03 -3.93 -4.84
CA ILE A 233 -3.81 -5.37 -4.79
C ILE A 233 -3.22 -5.80 -3.45
N THR A 234 -3.41 -7.08 -3.12
CA THR A 234 -2.84 -7.69 -1.92
C THR A 234 -1.31 -7.58 -1.86
N ALA A 235 -0.78 -7.53 -0.65
CA ALA A 235 0.66 -7.62 -0.37
C ALA A 235 1.08 -8.97 0.24
N ASP A 236 0.20 -9.97 0.28
CA ASP A 236 0.49 -11.30 0.82
C ASP A 236 1.42 -12.10 -0.11
N ALA A 237 2.72 -11.97 0.14
CA ALA A 237 3.78 -12.60 -0.66
C ALA A 237 4.15 -14.02 -0.22
N LYS A 238 3.39 -14.63 0.71
CA LYS A 238 3.63 -16.02 1.13
C LYS A 238 3.51 -16.97 -0.07
N PRO A 239 4.28 -18.07 -0.09
CA PRO A 239 4.01 -19.15 -1.04
C PRO A 239 2.57 -19.67 -0.88
N GLY A 240 1.80 -19.67 -1.96
CA GLY A 240 0.36 -19.99 -1.95
C GLY A 240 -0.52 -18.93 -1.28
N GLY A 241 0.02 -17.74 -1.00
CA GLY A 241 -0.73 -16.59 -0.47
C GLY A 241 -1.57 -15.89 -1.55
N LYS A 242 -2.18 -14.76 -1.17
CA LYS A 242 -3.16 -14.09 -2.03
C LYS A 242 -2.56 -13.55 -3.35
N ILE A 243 -1.25 -13.24 -3.40
CA ILE A 243 -0.59 -12.89 -4.67
C ILE A 243 -0.59 -14.08 -5.64
N ASP A 244 -0.48 -15.31 -5.15
CA ASP A 244 -0.51 -16.50 -5.99
C ASP A 244 -1.94 -16.95 -6.37
N ALA A 245 -2.97 -16.38 -5.75
CA ALA A 245 -4.36 -16.77 -5.96
C ALA A 245 -4.97 -16.21 -7.25
N ALA A 246 -4.42 -15.11 -7.80
CA ALA A 246 -4.93 -14.45 -8.99
C ALA A 246 -3.82 -14.10 -9.98
N ASP A 247 -4.13 -14.02 -11.27
CA ASP A 247 -3.16 -13.68 -12.32
C ASP A 247 -2.92 -12.16 -12.42
N TYR A 248 -2.22 -11.60 -11.44
CA TYR A 248 -1.76 -10.21 -11.51
C TYR A 248 -0.72 -9.97 -12.60
N ALA A 249 0.03 -11.00 -13.01
CA ALA A 249 1.03 -10.90 -14.08
C ALA A 249 0.36 -10.75 -15.45
N GLY A 250 -0.62 -11.59 -15.75
CA GLY A 250 -1.43 -11.49 -16.96
C GLY A 250 -2.20 -10.17 -17.05
N ALA A 251 -2.79 -9.73 -15.93
CA ALA A 251 -3.51 -8.46 -15.84
C ALA A 251 -2.61 -7.22 -16.01
N ALA A 252 -1.29 -7.33 -15.74
CA ALA A 252 -0.37 -6.19 -15.78
C ALA A 252 -0.30 -5.46 -17.12
N LYS A 253 -0.63 -6.12 -18.24
CA LYS A 253 -0.69 -5.50 -19.58
C LYS A 253 -1.89 -4.57 -19.77
N TYR A 254 -2.92 -4.72 -18.93
CA TYR A 254 -4.17 -3.97 -19.02
C TYR A 254 -4.24 -2.78 -18.05
N VAL A 255 -3.45 -2.81 -16.95
CA VAL A 255 -3.40 -1.72 -15.98
C VAL A 255 -2.29 -0.72 -16.30
N ASP A 256 -2.48 0.53 -15.90
CA ASP A 256 -1.42 1.54 -15.91
C ASP A 256 -0.42 1.29 -14.79
N TRP A 257 -0.90 0.97 -13.59
CA TRP A 257 -0.09 0.54 -12.44
C TRP A 257 -0.93 -0.19 -11.40
N TYR A 258 -0.24 -0.84 -10.48
CA TYR A 258 -0.78 -1.45 -9.27
C TYR A 258 -0.42 -0.63 -8.04
N ASN A 259 -1.32 -0.65 -7.05
CA ASN A 259 -1.16 -0.15 -5.70
C ASN A 259 -1.08 -1.35 -4.73
N PRO A 260 0.08 -2.06 -4.58
CA PRO A 260 0.23 -3.12 -3.59
C PRO A 260 0.06 -2.54 -2.18
N MET A 261 -0.92 -3.04 -1.43
CA MET A 261 -1.25 -2.57 -0.08
C MET A 261 -0.20 -3.03 0.94
N THR A 262 0.99 -2.45 0.87
CA THR A 262 2.16 -2.79 1.70
C THR A 262 2.07 -2.22 3.12
N TYR A 263 0.90 -2.40 3.71
CA TYR A 263 0.53 -2.11 5.10
C TYR A 263 -0.44 -3.20 5.57
N ASP A 264 -0.87 -3.15 6.83
CA ASP A 264 -1.75 -4.15 7.43
C ASP A 264 -1.22 -5.59 7.34
N TYR A 265 0.11 -5.76 7.32
CA TYR A 265 0.71 -7.08 7.45
C TYR A 265 0.43 -7.72 8.80
N PHE A 266 0.32 -6.89 9.86
CA PHE A 266 -0.01 -7.25 11.22
C PHE A 266 -0.95 -6.20 11.81
N GLY A 267 -1.84 -6.65 12.67
CA GLY A 267 -2.81 -5.82 13.37
C GLY A 267 -3.35 -6.53 14.61
N SER A 268 -4.30 -5.93 15.30
CA SER A 268 -4.86 -6.46 16.56
C SER A 268 -5.67 -7.78 16.41
N TRP A 269 -5.80 -8.29 15.20
CA TRP A 269 -6.20 -9.67 14.92
C TRP A 269 -5.11 -10.70 15.25
N ASP A 270 -3.86 -10.25 15.42
CA ASP A 270 -2.74 -11.06 15.90
C ASP A 270 -2.61 -10.93 17.43
N ALA A 271 -2.30 -12.02 18.10
CA ALA A 271 -2.13 -12.07 19.55
C ALA A 271 -0.86 -11.37 20.06
N THR A 272 0.04 -11.01 19.16
CA THR A 272 1.34 -10.39 19.48
C THR A 272 1.58 -9.14 18.63
N THR A 273 2.26 -8.16 19.24
CA THR A 273 2.57 -6.90 18.58
C THR A 273 3.60 -7.06 17.46
N ALA A 274 3.36 -6.40 16.33
CA ALA A 274 4.30 -6.35 15.21
C ALA A 274 4.11 -5.06 14.41
N PRO A 275 5.14 -4.56 13.69
CA PRO A 275 4.97 -3.45 12.75
C PRO A 275 3.96 -3.79 11.66
N HIS A 276 2.97 -2.93 11.44
CA HIS A 276 1.94 -3.19 10.45
C HIS A 276 2.41 -3.00 9.00
N SER A 277 3.49 -2.22 8.77
CA SER A 277 3.97 -1.88 7.42
C SER A 277 5.50 -2.00 7.29
N PRO A 278 6.15 -3.12 7.72
CA PRO A 278 7.60 -3.22 7.70
C PRO A 278 8.12 -3.17 6.25
N LEU A 279 9.18 -2.38 6.05
CA LEU A 279 9.88 -2.30 4.76
C LEU A 279 10.71 -3.56 4.52
N TYR A 280 11.36 -4.07 5.57
CA TYR A 280 12.24 -5.24 5.55
C TYR A 280 11.87 -6.25 6.63
N PRO A 281 12.22 -7.53 6.47
CA PRO A 281 12.13 -8.48 7.56
C PRO A 281 13.08 -8.07 8.71
N TYR A 282 12.72 -8.41 9.93
CA TYR A 282 13.50 -8.13 11.13
C TYR A 282 13.58 -9.39 12.01
N PRO A 283 14.55 -9.49 12.94
CA PRO A 283 14.61 -10.60 13.88
C PRO A 283 13.33 -10.72 14.71
N GLY A 284 12.71 -11.90 14.72
CA GLY A 284 11.45 -12.14 15.45
C GLY A 284 10.18 -11.85 14.65
N ILE A 285 10.25 -11.42 13.38
CA ILE A 285 9.05 -11.31 12.53
C ILE A 285 8.40 -12.69 12.38
N ALA A 286 7.08 -12.74 12.62
CA ALA A 286 6.31 -13.99 12.59
C ALA A 286 6.31 -14.63 11.20
N ASP A 287 6.23 -13.83 10.14
CA ASP A 287 6.30 -14.28 8.75
C ASP A 287 7.27 -13.41 7.94
N LYS A 288 8.34 -14.04 7.43
CA LYS A 288 9.37 -13.36 6.63
C LYS A 288 8.88 -12.84 5.28
N ALA A 289 7.71 -13.26 4.80
CA ALA A 289 7.08 -12.78 3.58
C ALA A 289 6.22 -11.52 3.82
N PHE A 290 5.92 -11.18 5.10
CA PHE A 290 5.08 -10.04 5.47
C PHE A 290 5.89 -8.76 5.63
N ASN A 291 6.39 -8.24 4.52
CA ASN A 291 7.05 -6.93 4.43
C ASN A 291 7.08 -6.44 2.99
N THR A 292 7.24 -5.14 2.82
CA THR A 292 7.24 -4.48 1.50
C THR A 292 8.28 -5.05 0.54
N ALA A 293 9.51 -5.32 1.01
CA ALA A 293 10.57 -5.83 0.13
C ALA A 293 10.24 -7.24 -0.41
N ALA A 294 9.63 -8.11 0.41
CA ALA A 294 9.18 -9.43 -0.03
C ALA A 294 8.04 -9.31 -1.05
N THR A 295 7.05 -8.45 -0.81
CA THR A 295 5.94 -8.19 -1.74
C THR A 295 6.44 -7.69 -3.10
N ILE A 296 7.28 -6.67 -3.12
CA ILE A 296 7.83 -6.12 -4.36
C ILE A 296 8.69 -7.16 -5.10
N LYS A 297 9.52 -7.92 -4.35
CA LYS A 297 10.30 -9.01 -4.94
C LYS A 297 9.40 -10.07 -5.57
N LYS A 298 8.33 -10.48 -4.90
CA LYS A 298 7.37 -11.48 -5.40
C LYS A 298 6.70 -10.98 -6.68
N LEU A 299 6.11 -9.79 -6.69
CA LEU A 299 5.43 -9.22 -7.85
C LEU A 299 6.38 -9.07 -9.06
N ARG A 300 7.62 -8.63 -8.82
CA ARG A 300 8.65 -8.55 -9.88
C ARG A 300 9.04 -9.94 -10.42
N SER A 301 9.10 -10.96 -9.56
CA SER A 301 9.43 -12.33 -9.99
C SER A 301 8.35 -12.95 -10.89
N LEU A 302 7.12 -12.44 -10.81
CA LEU A 302 6.02 -12.79 -11.73
C LEU A 302 6.10 -12.04 -13.07
N GLY A 303 7.09 -11.16 -13.27
CA GLY A 303 7.28 -10.41 -14.51
C GLY A 303 6.63 -9.02 -14.53
N ILE A 304 6.03 -8.56 -13.44
CA ILE A 304 5.43 -7.21 -13.37
C ILE A 304 6.55 -6.16 -13.35
N PRO A 305 6.57 -5.20 -14.30
CA PRO A 305 7.58 -4.16 -14.36
C PRO A 305 7.57 -3.28 -13.10
N PRO A 306 8.75 -2.93 -12.52
CA PRO A 306 8.80 -2.06 -11.34
C PRO A 306 8.10 -0.72 -11.54
N SER A 307 8.14 -0.16 -12.75
CA SER A 307 7.46 1.09 -13.12
C SER A 307 5.93 1.04 -12.99
N LYS A 308 5.35 -0.17 -12.93
CA LYS A 308 3.93 -0.41 -12.71
C LYS A 308 3.58 -0.72 -11.24
N LEU A 309 4.54 -0.70 -10.33
CA LEU A 309 4.32 -0.95 -8.90
C LEU A 309 4.50 0.35 -8.13
N LEU A 310 3.52 0.73 -7.33
CA LEU A 310 3.62 1.85 -6.39
C LEU A 310 3.84 1.30 -4.98
N LEU A 311 4.65 2.00 -4.18
CA LEU A 311 4.88 1.62 -2.79
C LEU A 311 3.74 2.15 -1.92
N GLY A 312 3.05 1.28 -1.18
CA GLY A 312 1.96 1.63 -0.27
C GLY A 312 2.45 2.11 1.09
N ILE A 313 1.78 3.12 1.64
CA ILE A 313 2.03 3.69 2.96
C ILE A 313 0.71 3.88 3.69
N GLY A 314 0.64 3.48 4.98
CA GLY A 314 -0.47 3.84 5.85
C GLY A 314 -0.24 5.21 6.49
N PHE A 315 -1.20 6.12 6.37
CA PHE A 315 -1.21 7.39 7.13
C PHE A 315 -1.93 7.22 8.47
N TYR A 316 -1.87 6.02 9.01
CA TYR A 316 -2.47 5.55 10.25
C TYR A 316 -1.55 4.53 10.90
N GLY A 317 -1.92 4.09 12.11
CA GLY A 317 -1.26 3.01 12.81
C GLY A 317 -2.21 1.88 13.20
N ARG A 318 -1.62 0.71 13.47
CA ARG A 318 -2.29 -0.43 14.10
C ARG A 318 -1.84 -0.55 15.55
N GLY A 319 -2.79 -0.81 16.43
CA GLY A 319 -2.56 -0.77 17.87
C GLY A 319 -3.15 -1.94 18.64
N TRP A 320 -2.41 -2.36 19.66
CA TRP A 320 -2.77 -3.42 20.61
C TRP A 320 -2.77 -2.87 22.04
N THR A 321 -3.61 -3.43 22.90
CA THR A 321 -3.67 -3.09 24.32
C THR A 321 -3.28 -4.26 25.22
N GLY A 322 -3.02 -3.97 26.51
CA GLY A 322 -2.57 -4.97 27.50
C GLY A 322 -1.14 -5.44 27.28
N VAL A 323 -0.33 -4.64 26.59
CA VAL A 323 1.04 -4.98 26.22
C VAL A 323 2.02 -4.51 27.29
N THR A 324 2.81 -5.43 27.84
CA THR A 324 3.85 -5.12 28.83
C THR A 324 5.23 -4.90 28.22
N GLN A 325 5.52 -5.55 27.08
CA GLN A 325 6.80 -5.48 26.39
C GLN A 325 6.86 -4.29 25.43
N SER A 326 7.97 -3.54 25.44
CA SER A 326 8.14 -2.40 24.51
C SER A 326 8.54 -2.83 23.10
N ALA A 327 9.41 -3.85 22.96
CA ALA A 327 9.80 -4.36 21.66
C ALA A 327 8.66 -5.13 20.97
N PRO A 328 8.64 -5.28 19.63
CA PRO A 328 7.71 -6.14 18.94
C PRO A 328 7.72 -7.59 19.45
N GLY A 329 6.61 -8.32 19.30
CA GLY A 329 6.45 -9.70 19.78
C GLY A 329 5.86 -9.79 21.18
N GLY A 330 5.48 -8.67 21.81
CA GLY A 330 4.77 -8.65 23.09
C GLY A 330 3.36 -9.20 22.95
N THR A 331 2.92 -10.03 23.92
CA THR A 331 1.55 -10.51 23.97
C THR A 331 0.59 -9.35 24.25
N ALA A 332 -0.55 -9.35 23.59
CA ALA A 332 -1.61 -8.36 23.74
C ALA A 332 -2.92 -9.02 24.20
N THR A 333 -3.81 -8.25 24.79
CA THR A 333 -5.14 -8.69 25.23
C THR A 333 -6.24 -8.32 24.22
N GLY A 334 -5.95 -7.45 23.27
CA GLY A 334 -6.90 -7.03 22.22
C GLY A 334 -6.45 -5.76 21.49
N PRO A 335 -7.37 -5.15 20.73
CA PRO A 335 -7.11 -3.89 20.03
C PRO A 335 -7.02 -2.72 21.02
N ALA A 336 -6.08 -1.80 20.78
CA ALA A 336 -6.06 -0.51 21.46
C ALA A 336 -7.28 0.34 21.06
N ALA A 337 -7.71 1.24 21.93
CA ALA A 337 -8.78 2.18 21.59
C ALA A 337 -8.33 3.13 20.47
N GLY A 338 -9.17 3.31 19.45
CA GLY A 338 -8.95 4.28 18.38
C GLY A 338 -10.13 5.24 18.25
N THR A 339 -9.91 6.36 17.61
CA THR A 339 -10.93 7.42 17.45
C THR A 339 -12.14 6.92 16.66
N TYR A 340 -11.94 6.15 15.60
CA TYR A 340 -12.98 5.68 14.69
C TYR A 340 -13.15 4.16 14.71
N GLU A 341 -12.07 3.42 14.96
CA GLU A 341 -12.05 1.97 14.96
C GLU A 341 -11.03 1.45 15.97
N ALA A 342 -11.42 0.44 16.76
CA ALA A 342 -10.49 -0.21 17.68
C ALA A 342 -9.31 -0.85 16.93
N GLY A 343 -8.10 -0.60 17.39
CA GLY A 343 -6.87 -1.09 16.77
C GLY A 343 -6.42 -0.28 15.54
N TYR A 344 -7.09 0.82 15.24
CA TYR A 344 -6.76 1.74 14.16
C TYR A 344 -6.78 3.19 14.67
N GLU A 345 -5.73 3.96 14.36
CA GLU A 345 -5.71 5.38 14.73
C GLU A 345 -4.94 6.21 13.70
N ASP A 346 -5.44 7.40 13.41
CA ASP A 346 -4.82 8.34 12.46
C ASP A 346 -3.41 8.75 12.92
N TYR A 347 -2.48 8.90 11.97
CA TYR A 347 -1.14 9.40 12.27
C TYR A 347 -1.16 10.72 13.06
N LYS A 348 -2.02 11.69 12.67
CA LYS A 348 -2.11 12.99 13.33
C LYS A 348 -2.43 12.88 14.82
N VAL A 349 -3.19 11.85 15.23
CA VAL A 349 -3.51 11.57 16.63
C VAL A 349 -2.34 10.88 17.31
N LEU A 350 -1.82 9.78 16.73
CA LEU A 350 -0.70 9.01 17.29
C LEU A 350 0.56 9.87 17.49
N ARG A 351 0.84 10.74 16.54
CA ARG A 351 1.95 11.71 16.65
C ARG A 351 1.89 12.55 17.94
N ALA A 352 0.68 12.88 18.39
CA ALA A 352 0.47 13.71 19.57
C ALA A 352 0.31 12.87 20.85
N THR A 353 -0.36 11.74 20.80
CA THR A 353 -0.76 10.95 21.97
C THR A 353 0.20 9.82 22.30
N CYS A 354 0.84 9.24 21.30
CA CYS A 354 1.80 8.14 21.44
C CYS A 354 2.95 8.29 20.43
N PRO A 355 3.82 9.30 20.61
CA PRO A 355 4.88 9.58 19.64
C PRO A 355 5.88 8.43 19.55
N ALA A 356 6.18 8.01 18.30
CA ALA A 356 7.10 6.92 18.02
C ALA A 356 8.51 7.23 18.56
N ASN A 357 9.09 6.23 19.22
CA ASN A 357 10.40 6.32 19.85
C ASN A 357 11.38 5.24 19.39
N ALA A 358 10.95 4.31 18.54
CA ALA A 358 11.78 3.26 18.00
C ALA A 358 11.37 2.89 16.56
N ILE A 359 12.28 2.23 15.84
CA ILE A 359 12.08 1.77 14.46
C ILE A 359 12.54 0.31 14.37
N VAL A 360 11.74 -0.52 13.71
CA VAL A 360 12.10 -1.91 13.39
C VAL A 360 11.61 -2.26 11.98
N GLY A 361 12.42 -2.97 11.21
CA GLY A 361 12.07 -3.32 9.83
C GLY A 361 11.76 -2.12 8.93
N GLY A 362 12.18 -0.89 9.30
CA GLY A 362 11.90 0.33 8.56
C GLY A 362 10.53 0.97 8.85
N THR A 363 9.84 0.52 9.90
CA THR A 363 8.58 1.10 10.40
C THR A 363 8.73 1.53 11.86
N ALA A 364 8.10 2.62 12.24
CA ALA A 364 8.17 3.14 13.59
C ALA A 364 7.14 2.45 14.51
N TYR A 365 7.42 2.49 15.81
CA TYR A 365 6.50 2.03 16.85
C TYR A 365 6.73 2.78 18.17
N ALA A 366 5.73 2.69 19.04
CA ALA A 366 5.81 3.16 20.41
C ALA A 366 4.94 2.31 21.34
N LYS A 367 5.33 2.25 22.62
CA LYS A 367 4.50 1.74 23.72
C LYS A 367 4.14 2.92 24.63
N CYS A 368 2.85 3.15 24.85
CA CYS A 368 2.29 4.24 25.63
C CYS A 368 1.28 3.68 26.65
N GLY A 369 1.65 3.69 27.94
CA GLY A 369 0.86 2.95 28.92
C GLY A 369 0.79 1.46 28.59
N ASP A 370 -0.40 0.90 28.48
CA ASP A 370 -0.64 -0.49 28.10
C ASP A 370 -0.80 -0.69 26.59
N ASP A 371 -0.86 0.39 25.82
CA ASP A 371 -1.02 0.34 24.36
C ASP A 371 0.32 0.29 23.64
N TRP A 372 0.36 -0.47 22.54
CA TRP A 372 1.48 -0.55 21.63
C TRP A 372 0.99 -0.23 20.21
N TRP A 373 1.62 0.75 19.56
CA TRP A 373 1.24 1.23 18.24
C TRP A 373 2.38 1.13 17.25
N SER A 374 2.08 0.72 16.01
CA SER A 374 2.98 0.78 14.86
C SER A 374 2.41 1.69 13.80
N TYR A 375 3.24 2.60 13.26
CA TYR A 375 2.85 3.54 12.23
C TYR A 375 4.07 4.13 11.52
N ASP A 376 3.86 4.72 10.34
CA ASP A 376 4.91 5.42 9.63
C ASP A 376 5.05 6.88 10.10
N THR A 377 6.29 7.38 10.10
CA THR A 377 6.66 8.75 10.42
C THR A 377 7.36 9.40 9.23
N PRO A 378 7.58 10.71 9.20
CA PRO A 378 8.40 11.35 8.16
C PRO A 378 9.77 10.70 7.98
N GLN A 379 10.37 10.19 9.06
CA GLN A 379 11.66 9.49 9.01
C GLN A 379 11.56 8.14 8.29
N THR A 380 10.56 7.30 8.62
CA THR A 380 10.38 6.00 8.00
C THR A 380 9.93 6.12 6.55
N ILE A 381 9.08 7.11 6.23
CA ILE A 381 8.69 7.44 4.85
C ILE A 381 9.92 7.79 4.00
N LYS A 382 10.85 8.60 4.50
CA LYS A 382 12.12 8.89 3.77
C LYS A 382 12.88 7.60 3.43
N GLY A 383 12.94 6.64 4.37
CA GLY A 383 13.54 5.33 4.13
C GLY A 383 12.80 4.53 3.05
N LYS A 384 11.46 4.53 3.10
CA LYS A 384 10.60 3.90 2.08
C LYS A 384 10.76 4.56 0.71
N MET A 385 10.90 5.89 0.65
CA MET A 385 11.16 6.60 -0.61
C MET A 385 12.54 6.28 -1.19
N ALA A 386 13.57 6.15 -0.34
CA ALA A 386 14.89 5.69 -0.80
C ALA A 386 14.81 4.27 -1.39
N TYR A 387 14.09 3.35 -0.74
CA TYR A 387 13.82 2.01 -1.27
C TYR A 387 13.07 2.06 -2.61
N LYS A 388 11.97 2.82 -2.67
CA LYS A 388 11.18 3.02 -3.89
C LYS A 388 12.07 3.43 -5.08
N ASN A 389 12.95 4.42 -4.85
CA ASN A 389 13.87 4.92 -5.87
C ASN A 389 14.90 3.85 -6.27
N ALA A 390 15.50 3.16 -5.30
CA ALA A 390 16.48 2.10 -5.55
C ALA A 390 15.89 0.91 -6.32
N GLN A 391 14.60 0.61 -6.11
CA GLN A 391 13.89 -0.45 -6.84
C GLN A 391 13.31 -0.01 -8.18
N GLY A 392 13.39 1.26 -8.54
CA GLY A 392 12.81 1.81 -9.78
C GLY A 392 11.30 1.73 -9.84
N LEU A 393 10.61 1.82 -8.69
CA LEU A 393 9.15 1.76 -8.63
C LEU A 393 8.52 2.99 -9.28
N GLY A 394 7.31 2.81 -9.83
CA GLY A 394 6.57 3.84 -10.55
C GLY A 394 6.12 5.03 -9.70
N GLY A 395 6.12 4.87 -8.38
CA GLY A 395 5.69 5.91 -7.46
C GLY A 395 5.35 5.37 -6.09
N THR A 396 4.50 6.11 -5.38
CA THR A 396 3.95 5.71 -4.09
C THR A 396 2.46 6.04 -4.04
N PHE A 397 1.73 5.31 -3.21
CA PHE A 397 0.36 5.65 -2.85
C PHE A 397 0.18 5.53 -1.33
N PHE A 398 -0.89 6.09 -0.81
CA PHE A 398 -1.15 6.01 0.62
C PHE A 398 -2.64 5.99 0.95
N TRP A 399 -2.96 5.23 1.96
CA TRP A 399 -4.24 5.18 2.65
C TRP A 399 -4.10 5.91 3.98
N GLU A 400 -4.77 7.01 4.30
CA GLU A 400 -5.53 7.86 3.41
C GLU A 400 -5.29 9.35 3.83
N LEU A 401 -5.73 10.27 3.03
CA LEU A 401 -5.42 11.70 3.16
C LEU A 401 -5.80 12.31 4.51
N SER A 402 -6.94 11.89 5.12
CA SER A 402 -7.41 12.48 6.37
C SER A 402 -6.59 12.07 7.59
N GLY A 403 -5.79 11.01 7.48
CA GLY A 403 -4.90 10.55 8.55
C GLY A 403 -3.69 11.44 8.79
N ASP A 404 -3.30 12.27 7.80
CA ASP A 404 -2.18 13.21 7.94
C ASP A 404 -2.53 14.43 8.82
N THR A 405 -1.53 15.17 9.22
CA THR A 405 -1.70 16.44 9.92
C THR A 405 -2.31 17.52 9.02
N ALA A 406 -2.94 18.52 9.62
CA ALA A 406 -3.57 19.63 8.89
C ALA A 406 -2.61 20.39 7.95
N ASN A 407 -1.31 20.27 8.17
CA ASN A 407 -0.28 20.88 7.32
C ASN A 407 0.46 19.87 6.43
N GLY A 408 0.01 18.61 6.35
CA GLY A 408 0.56 17.61 5.44
C GLY A 408 1.98 17.15 5.80
N GLU A 409 2.22 16.71 7.04
CA GLU A 409 3.55 16.33 7.51
C GLU A 409 4.07 15.06 6.81
N LEU A 410 3.22 14.01 6.66
CA LEU A 410 3.61 12.78 6.01
C LEU A 410 3.77 12.96 4.49
N ILE A 411 2.81 13.60 3.83
CA ILE A 411 2.89 13.80 2.38
C ILE A 411 4.11 14.66 1.98
N LYS A 412 4.54 15.57 2.83
CA LYS A 412 5.78 16.36 2.60
C LYS A 412 7.05 15.50 2.63
N ALA A 413 7.02 14.36 3.31
CA ALA A 413 8.13 13.41 3.34
C ALA A 413 8.17 12.51 2.09
N ILE A 414 7.09 12.47 1.30
CA ILE A 414 7.01 11.78 0.02
C ILE A 414 7.66 12.66 -1.06
N LYS A 415 8.73 12.17 -1.68
CA LYS A 415 9.49 12.86 -2.75
C LYS A 415 9.77 11.93 -3.92
#